data_6ba81082ed3e1c10b193add4b5c102b9
#
_entry.id   6ba81082ed3e1c10b193add4b5c102b9
#
_cell.length_a   1.000
_cell.length_b   1.000
_cell.length_c   1.000
_cell.angle_alpha   90.00
_cell.angle_beta   90.00
_cell.angle_gamma   90.00
#
_symmetry.space_group_name_H-M   'P 1'
#
loop_
_entity.id
_entity.type
_entity.pdbx_description
1 polymer ?
#
loop_
_entity_poly.entity_id
_entity_poly.type
_entity_poly.pdbx_seq_one_letter_code
_entity_poly.pdbx_strand_id
1 'polypeptide(L)'
;AHFNLAAALEGLHDITPDEGLLEEAIEHMRDGLDLLGIDHCDHPGYTANLVALLRRLSRESGNPDHVKEAVCLGRKALKRIPDDDSDRPLILTNTASAILETVKSDSDLGLIDEALSMYREAINIAPEGSQDQGVAMVNLVSACRDANELNPDSALLDEALTHGNKALELFSAPDLYRAAALT
;
A
#
# COMPACT_ATOMS: atom_id res chain seq x y z
N ALA A 1 -13.85 -13.24 -12.36
CA ALA A 1 -13.64 -14.54 -11.69
C ALA A 1 -12.27 -14.58 -11.00
N HIS A 2 -11.14 -14.30 -11.68
CA HIS A 2 -9.79 -14.38 -11.13
C HIS A 2 -9.60 -13.50 -9.88
N PHE A 3 -9.98 -12.23 -9.91
CA PHE A 3 -9.84 -11.33 -8.77
C PHE A 3 -10.62 -11.79 -7.52
N ASN A 4 -11.82 -12.36 -7.72
CA ASN A 4 -12.60 -12.90 -6.60
C ASN A 4 -11.95 -14.16 -6.00
N LEU A 5 -11.31 -14.97 -6.85
CA LEU A 5 -10.58 -16.15 -6.37
C LEU A 5 -9.31 -15.74 -5.62
N ALA A 6 -8.56 -14.76 -6.14
CA ALA A 6 -7.40 -14.20 -5.45
C ALA A 6 -7.78 -13.66 -4.05
N ALA A 7 -8.88 -12.90 -3.95
CA ALA A 7 -9.36 -12.39 -2.67
C ALA A 7 -9.82 -13.52 -1.72
N ALA A 8 -10.43 -14.59 -2.24
CA ALA A 8 -10.81 -15.74 -1.43
C ALA A 8 -9.60 -16.52 -0.91
N LEU A 9 -8.56 -16.69 -1.74
CA LEU A 9 -7.31 -17.33 -1.35
C LEU A 9 -6.55 -16.51 -0.30
N GLU A 10 -6.51 -15.19 -0.44
CA GLU A 10 -5.96 -14.29 0.58
C GLU A 10 -6.73 -14.42 1.90
N GLY A 11 -8.06 -14.39 1.85
CA GLY A 11 -8.90 -14.59 3.04
C GLY A 11 -8.73 -15.97 3.69
N LEU A 12 -8.49 -17.03 2.89
CA LEU A 12 -8.18 -18.35 3.42
C LEU A 12 -6.80 -18.39 4.10
N HIS A 13 -5.81 -17.73 3.49
CA HIS A 13 -4.48 -17.58 4.07
C HIS A 13 -4.52 -16.83 5.41
N ASP A 14 -5.41 -15.83 5.59
CA ASP A 14 -5.58 -15.13 6.87
C ASP A 14 -6.04 -16.06 8.01
N ILE A 15 -6.81 -17.10 7.66
CA ILE A 15 -7.33 -18.10 8.62
C ILE A 15 -6.32 -19.23 8.82
N THR A 16 -5.70 -19.68 7.74
CA THR A 16 -4.76 -20.80 7.72
C THR A 16 -3.53 -20.38 6.93
N PRO A 17 -2.51 -19.80 7.60
CA PRO A 17 -1.32 -19.32 6.93
C PRO A 17 -0.64 -20.41 6.10
N ASP A 18 -0.58 -20.21 4.79
CA ASP A 18 0.06 -21.10 3.82
C ASP A 18 0.58 -20.22 2.65
N GLU A 19 1.90 -20.23 2.46
CA GLU A 19 2.56 -19.45 1.41
C GLU A 19 2.04 -19.81 0.01
N GLY A 20 1.70 -21.08 -0.22
CA GLY A 20 1.13 -21.53 -1.49
C GLY A 20 -0.20 -20.85 -1.84
N LEU A 21 -1.01 -20.49 -0.84
CA LEU A 21 -2.25 -19.73 -1.08
C LEU A 21 -1.98 -18.30 -1.56
N LEU A 22 -0.92 -17.64 -1.07
CA LEU A 22 -0.52 -16.32 -1.55
C LEU A 22 0.06 -16.40 -2.97
N GLU A 23 0.87 -17.42 -3.26
CA GLU A 23 1.40 -17.64 -4.61
C GLU A 23 0.27 -17.85 -5.61
N GLU A 24 -0.71 -18.71 -5.31
CA GLU A 24 -1.89 -18.94 -6.14
C GLU A 24 -2.74 -17.68 -6.30
N ALA A 25 -2.92 -16.89 -5.23
CA ALA A 25 -3.62 -15.61 -5.29
C ALA A 25 -2.93 -14.62 -6.23
N ILE A 26 -1.60 -14.54 -6.20
CA ILE A 26 -0.79 -13.70 -7.08
C ILE A 26 -0.91 -14.13 -8.54
N GLU A 27 -0.87 -15.45 -8.83
CA GLU A 27 -1.07 -15.97 -10.19
C GLU A 27 -2.45 -15.58 -10.73
N HIS A 28 -3.50 -15.76 -9.94
CA HIS A 28 -4.84 -15.35 -10.33
C HIS A 28 -4.97 -13.83 -10.49
N MET A 29 -4.29 -13.04 -9.70
CA MET A 29 -4.28 -11.59 -9.87
C MET A 29 -3.61 -11.20 -11.20
N ARG A 30 -2.49 -11.83 -11.57
CA ARG A 30 -1.81 -11.61 -12.85
C ARG A 30 -2.67 -12.00 -14.04
N ASP A 31 -3.25 -13.21 -14.01
CA ASP A 31 -4.17 -13.68 -15.06
C ASP A 31 -5.36 -12.73 -15.23
N GLY A 32 -5.92 -12.26 -14.12
CA GLY A 32 -7.01 -11.29 -14.11
C GLY A 32 -6.62 -9.97 -14.77
N LEU A 33 -5.44 -9.43 -14.46
CA LEU A 33 -4.92 -8.20 -15.05
C LEU A 33 -4.65 -8.35 -16.56
N ASP A 34 -4.09 -9.47 -16.97
CA ASP A 34 -3.82 -9.77 -18.39
C ASP A 34 -5.13 -9.84 -19.19
N LEU A 35 -6.16 -10.47 -18.65
CA LEU A 35 -7.49 -10.56 -19.27
C LEU A 35 -8.24 -9.23 -19.27
N LEU A 36 -8.08 -8.44 -18.22
CA LEU A 36 -8.74 -7.15 -18.08
C LEU A 36 -8.22 -6.14 -19.11
N GLY A 37 -6.92 -6.23 -19.38
CA GLY A 37 -6.23 -5.29 -20.26
C GLY A 37 -5.86 -3.98 -19.55
N ILE A 38 -4.73 -3.45 -19.95
CA ILE A 38 -4.05 -2.35 -19.27
C ILE A 38 -4.77 -1.00 -19.32
N ASP A 39 -5.69 -0.82 -20.27
CA ASP A 39 -6.46 0.42 -20.46
C ASP A 39 -7.84 0.38 -19.77
N HIS A 40 -8.15 -0.71 -19.05
CA HIS A 40 -9.41 -0.81 -18.29
C HIS A 40 -9.36 0.06 -17.03
N CYS A 41 -10.47 0.74 -16.71
CA CYS A 41 -10.55 1.66 -15.57
C CYS A 41 -10.22 1.01 -14.22
N ASP A 42 -10.55 -0.28 -14.03
CA ASP A 42 -10.27 -0.99 -12.77
C ASP A 42 -8.84 -1.57 -12.71
N HIS A 43 -8.06 -1.48 -13.79
CA HIS A 43 -6.70 -2.04 -13.83
C HIS A 43 -5.78 -1.44 -12.75
N PRO A 44 -5.82 -0.12 -12.45
CA PRO A 44 -4.99 0.48 -11.40
C PRO A 44 -5.28 -0.12 -10.01
N GLY A 45 -6.54 -0.23 -9.62
CA GLY A 45 -6.93 -0.78 -8.32
C GLY A 45 -6.48 -2.24 -8.14
N TYR A 46 -6.66 -3.09 -9.15
CA TYR A 46 -6.16 -4.48 -9.08
C TYR A 46 -4.62 -4.55 -9.10
N THR A 47 -3.95 -3.61 -9.76
CA THR A 47 -2.48 -3.52 -9.68
C THR A 47 -2.03 -3.15 -8.26
N ALA A 48 -2.73 -2.25 -7.58
CA ALA A 48 -2.44 -1.92 -6.18
C ALA A 48 -2.60 -3.13 -5.26
N ASN A 49 -3.61 -3.97 -5.48
CA ASN A 49 -3.81 -5.20 -4.74
C ASN A 49 -2.70 -6.23 -5.02
N LEU A 50 -2.25 -6.37 -6.28
CA LEU A 50 -1.11 -7.23 -6.60
C LEU A 50 0.18 -6.76 -5.92
N VAL A 51 0.42 -5.44 -5.86
CA VAL A 51 1.55 -4.87 -5.10
C VAL A 51 1.49 -5.25 -3.62
N ALA A 52 0.30 -5.19 -3.01
CA ALA A 52 0.10 -5.58 -1.61
C ALA A 52 0.35 -7.08 -1.36
N LEU A 53 -0.15 -7.94 -2.25
CA LEU A 53 0.06 -9.40 -2.17
C LEU A 53 1.55 -9.78 -2.31
N LEU A 54 2.25 -9.18 -3.28
CA LEU A 54 3.69 -9.41 -3.48
C LEU A 54 4.51 -8.99 -2.26
N ARG A 55 4.17 -7.85 -1.63
CA ARG A 55 4.79 -7.42 -0.38
C ARG A 55 4.55 -8.42 0.74
N ARG A 56 3.33 -8.92 0.87
CA ARG A 56 2.97 -9.92 1.88
C ARG A 56 3.75 -11.20 1.67
N LEU A 57 3.78 -11.73 0.45
CA LEU A 57 4.56 -12.91 0.11
C LEU A 57 6.06 -12.71 0.39
N SER A 58 6.63 -11.54 0.07
CA SER A 58 8.02 -11.22 0.38
C SER A 58 8.34 -11.28 1.87
N ARG A 59 7.43 -10.81 2.73
CA ARG A 59 7.62 -10.85 4.19
C ARG A 59 7.55 -12.26 4.77
N GLU A 60 6.70 -13.10 4.20
CA GLU A 60 6.48 -14.47 4.69
C GLU A 60 7.54 -15.43 4.17
N SER A 61 7.86 -15.38 2.87
CA SER A 61 8.88 -16.23 2.24
C SER A 61 10.33 -15.78 2.52
N GLY A 62 10.51 -14.52 2.93
CA GLY A 62 11.83 -13.90 3.04
C GLY A 62 12.50 -13.64 1.68
N ASN A 63 11.82 -13.87 0.56
CA ASN A 63 12.36 -13.65 -0.78
C ASN A 63 12.24 -12.18 -1.20
N PRO A 64 13.37 -11.43 -1.33
CA PRO A 64 13.34 -10.02 -1.66
C PRO A 64 12.93 -9.72 -3.10
N ASP A 65 12.87 -10.70 -3.97
CA ASP A 65 12.52 -10.46 -5.38
C ASP A 65 11.04 -10.10 -5.53
N HIS A 66 10.18 -10.60 -4.66
CA HIS A 66 8.76 -10.25 -4.65
C HIS A 66 8.54 -8.76 -4.33
N VAL A 67 9.24 -8.22 -3.32
CA VAL A 67 9.11 -6.79 -3.01
C VAL A 67 9.73 -5.89 -4.07
N LYS A 68 10.81 -6.33 -4.74
CA LYS A 68 11.37 -5.60 -5.88
C LYS A 68 10.40 -5.55 -7.06
N GLU A 69 9.71 -6.66 -7.32
CA GLU A 69 8.63 -6.71 -8.32
C GLU A 69 7.49 -5.75 -7.93
N ALA A 70 7.05 -5.76 -6.68
CA ALA A 70 6.03 -4.86 -6.17
C ALA A 70 6.38 -3.39 -6.41
N VAL A 71 7.61 -2.96 -6.09
CA VAL A 71 8.10 -1.60 -6.35
C VAL A 71 8.08 -1.26 -7.85
N CYS A 72 8.53 -2.21 -8.70
CA CYS A 72 8.54 -2.02 -10.14
C CYS A 72 7.13 -1.83 -10.71
N LEU A 73 6.18 -2.67 -10.29
CA LEU A 73 4.77 -2.60 -10.71
C LEU A 73 4.11 -1.31 -10.26
N GLY A 74 4.26 -0.95 -8.98
CA GLY A 74 3.68 0.28 -8.44
C GLY A 74 4.20 1.53 -9.14
N ARG A 75 5.52 1.65 -9.33
CA ARG A 75 6.11 2.78 -10.08
C ARG A 75 5.64 2.84 -11.55
N LYS A 76 5.43 1.69 -12.20
CA LYS A 76 4.88 1.64 -13.56
C LYS A 76 3.41 2.10 -13.59
N ALA A 77 2.61 1.65 -12.64
CA ALA A 77 1.21 2.07 -12.52
C ALA A 77 1.11 3.58 -12.32
N LEU A 78 1.85 4.15 -11.37
CA LEU A 78 1.86 5.60 -11.07
C LEU A 78 2.26 6.48 -12.26
N LYS A 79 3.09 5.98 -13.18
CA LYS A 79 3.47 6.70 -14.41
C LYS A 79 2.37 6.70 -15.47
N ARG A 80 1.39 5.82 -15.39
CA ARG A 80 0.35 5.63 -16.40
C ARG A 80 -0.98 6.26 -16.03
N ILE A 81 -1.33 6.20 -14.74
CA ILE A 81 -2.61 6.73 -14.27
C ILE A 81 -2.58 8.24 -14.16
N PRO A 82 -3.71 8.93 -14.40
CA PRO A 82 -3.85 10.36 -14.16
C PRO A 82 -3.59 10.73 -12.69
N ASP A 83 -3.24 12.00 -12.48
CA ASP A 83 -2.99 12.49 -11.11
C ASP A 83 -4.26 12.56 -10.24
N ASP A 84 -5.43 12.62 -10.86
CA ASP A 84 -6.75 12.64 -10.24
C ASP A 84 -7.46 11.28 -10.23
N ASP A 85 -6.76 10.19 -10.57
CA ASP A 85 -7.30 8.84 -10.52
C ASP A 85 -7.64 8.43 -9.07
N SER A 86 -8.83 7.86 -8.87
CA SER A 86 -9.32 7.46 -7.54
C SER A 86 -8.47 6.38 -6.87
N ASP A 87 -7.78 5.55 -7.63
CA ASP A 87 -6.91 4.48 -7.11
C ASP A 87 -5.48 4.96 -6.83
N ARG A 88 -5.12 6.18 -7.26
CA ARG A 88 -3.78 6.74 -7.08
C ARG A 88 -3.32 6.76 -5.61
N PRO A 89 -4.14 7.17 -4.61
CA PRO A 89 -3.73 7.12 -3.20
C PRO A 89 -3.36 5.72 -2.73
N LEU A 90 -4.11 4.70 -3.14
CA LEU A 90 -3.87 3.30 -2.78
C LEU A 90 -2.55 2.79 -3.40
N ILE A 91 -2.32 3.08 -4.68
CA ILE A 91 -1.08 2.68 -5.37
C ILE A 91 0.14 3.37 -4.74
N LEU A 92 0.06 4.68 -4.45
CA LEU A 92 1.11 5.44 -3.76
C LEU A 92 1.45 4.79 -2.42
N THR A 93 0.43 4.53 -1.60
CA THR A 93 0.58 3.94 -0.27
C THR A 93 1.23 2.55 -0.32
N ASN A 94 0.75 1.67 -1.21
CA ASN A 94 1.30 0.33 -1.35
C ASN A 94 2.72 0.33 -1.93
N THR A 95 3.01 1.23 -2.89
CA THR A 95 4.35 1.36 -3.47
C THR A 95 5.35 1.92 -2.46
N ALA A 96 4.99 2.96 -1.70
CA ALA A 96 5.82 3.52 -0.64
C ALA A 96 6.17 2.46 0.41
N SER A 97 5.17 1.67 0.83
CA SER A 97 5.39 0.57 1.76
C SER A 97 6.33 -0.50 1.20
N ALA A 98 6.22 -0.82 -0.10
CA ALA A 98 7.13 -1.76 -0.76
C ALA A 98 8.57 -1.20 -0.81
N ILE A 99 8.73 0.09 -1.11
CA ILE A 99 10.04 0.75 -1.09
C ILE A 99 10.69 0.64 0.29
N LEU A 100 9.97 0.95 1.38
CA LEU A 100 10.50 0.85 2.74
C LEU A 100 10.90 -0.57 3.13
N GLU A 101 10.20 -1.58 2.63
CA GLU A 101 10.59 -2.98 2.85
C GLU A 101 11.91 -3.35 2.16
N THR A 102 12.26 -2.70 1.03
CA THR A 102 13.57 -2.89 0.39
C THR A 102 14.70 -2.21 1.16
N VAL A 103 14.41 -1.10 1.85
CA VAL A 103 15.42 -0.31 2.59
C VAL A 103 15.93 -1.02 3.83
N LYS A 104 15.18 -1.95 4.43
CA LYS A 104 15.59 -2.70 5.64
C LYS A 104 16.95 -3.39 5.51
N SER A 105 17.42 -3.62 4.28
CA SER A 105 18.73 -4.22 4.01
C SER A 105 19.85 -3.21 3.69
N ASP A 106 19.56 -1.99 3.23
CA ASP A 106 20.56 -1.12 2.61
C ASP A 106 20.58 0.34 3.10
N SER A 107 19.73 0.76 4.04
CA SER A 107 19.69 2.13 4.63
C SER A 107 19.82 3.27 3.61
N ASP A 108 19.19 3.14 2.42
CA ASP A 108 19.19 4.16 1.37
C ASP A 108 18.24 5.29 1.74
N LEU A 109 18.77 6.42 2.22
CA LEU A 109 18.00 7.60 2.58
C LEU A 109 17.18 8.16 1.42
N GLY A 110 17.66 8.02 0.17
CA GLY A 110 16.92 8.48 -1.01
C GLY A 110 15.63 7.69 -1.23
N LEU A 111 15.63 6.39 -0.96
CA LEU A 111 14.43 5.56 -1.04
C LEU A 111 13.45 5.88 0.10
N ILE A 112 13.96 6.23 1.28
CA ILE A 112 13.11 6.65 2.40
C ILE A 112 12.41 7.96 2.05
N ASP A 113 13.15 8.95 1.54
CA ASP A 113 12.57 10.24 1.13
C ASP A 113 11.53 10.07 0.02
N GLU A 114 11.76 9.17 -0.94
CA GLU A 114 10.79 8.81 -1.98
C GLU A 114 9.50 8.25 -1.35
N ALA A 115 9.62 7.30 -0.42
CA ALA A 115 8.48 6.70 0.25
C ALA A 115 7.69 7.72 1.09
N LEU A 116 8.36 8.57 1.86
CA LEU A 116 7.74 9.66 2.61
C LEU A 116 6.98 10.62 1.69
N SER A 117 7.57 10.98 0.53
CA SER A 117 6.93 11.84 -0.46
C SER A 117 5.65 11.20 -1.02
N MET A 118 5.69 9.89 -1.32
CA MET A 118 4.52 9.15 -1.80
C MET A 118 3.39 9.11 -0.77
N TYR A 119 3.68 8.89 0.52
CA TYR A 119 2.65 8.92 1.56
C TYR A 119 2.04 10.31 1.71
N ARG A 120 2.86 11.38 1.67
CA ARG A 120 2.36 12.77 1.73
C ARG A 120 1.45 13.08 0.53
N GLU A 121 1.83 12.65 -0.68
CA GLU A 121 0.99 12.77 -1.86
C GLU A 121 -0.33 12.01 -1.68
N ALA A 122 -0.29 10.74 -1.24
CA ALA A 122 -1.49 9.94 -0.99
C ALA A 122 -2.46 10.60 0.00
N ILE A 123 -1.94 11.15 1.12
CA ILE A 123 -2.75 11.84 2.13
C ILE A 123 -3.42 13.09 1.53
N ASN A 124 -2.71 13.82 0.67
CA ASN A 124 -3.20 15.07 0.10
C ASN A 124 -4.28 14.88 -0.97
N ILE A 125 -4.19 13.78 -1.76
CA ILE A 125 -5.13 13.53 -2.86
C ILE A 125 -6.28 12.59 -2.47
N ALA A 126 -6.13 11.80 -1.41
CA ALA A 126 -7.20 10.95 -0.93
C ALA A 126 -8.39 11.78 -0.43
N PRO A 127 -9.65 11.31 -0.63
CA PRO A 127 -10.82 11.98 -0.10
C PRO A 127 -10.71 12.19 1.41
N GLU A 128 -11.10 13.37 1.89
CA GLU A 128 -11.01 13.70 3.30
C GLU A 128 -11.83 12.72 4.16
N GLY A 129 -11.21 12.17 5.19
CA GLY A 129 -11.83 11.20 6.06
C GLY A 129 -11.97 9.79 5.47
N SER A 130 -11.42 9.53 4.30
CA SER A 130 -11.45 8.19 3.70
C SER A 130 -10.53 7.21 4.43
N GLN A 131 -10.83 5.91 4.26
CA GLN A 131 -9.97 4.84 4.76
C GLN A 131 -8.55 4.94 4.17
N ASP A 132 -8.43 5.23 2.87
CA ASP A 132 -7.13 5.34 2.20
C ASP A 132 -6.29 6.47 2.79
N GLN A 133 -6.92 7.64 3.09
CA GLN A 133 -6.24 8.72 3.77
C GLN A 133 -5.74 8.30 5.15
N GLY A 134 -6.58 7.64 5.94
CA GLY A 134 -6.21 7.16 7.27
C GLY A 134 -5.09 6.13 7.24
N VAL A 135 -5.12 5.18 6.31
CA VAL A 135 -4.07 4.17 6.12
C VAL A 135 -2.75 4.82 5.71
N ALA A 136 -2.78 5.78 4.78
CA ALA A 136 -1.59 6.53 4.38
C ALA A 136 -0.97 7.32 5.54
N MET A 137 -1.81 7.95 6.41
CA MET A 137 -1.34 8.63 7.62
C MET A 137 -0.65 7.67 8.60
N VAL A 138 -1.22 6.51 8.89
CA VAL A 138 -0.63 5.50 9.78
C VAL A 138 0.71 5.01 9.25
N ASN A 139 0.80 4.76 7.94
CA ASN A 139 2.04 4.32 7.31
C ASN A 139 3.09 5.43 7.30
N LEU A 140 2.71 6.70 7.07
CA LEU A 140 3.60 7.85 7.17
C LEU A 140 4.20 7.98 8.59
N VAL A 141 3.38 7.80 9.64
CA VAL A 141 3.87 7.84 11.04
C VAL A 141 4.96 6.80 11.28
N SER A 142 4.75 5.57 10.81
CA SER A 142 5.75 4.50 10.91
C SER A 142 7.02 4.83 10.12
N ALA A 143 6.86 5.36 8.90
CA ALA A 143 7.97 5.74 8.04
C ALA A 143 8.80 6.90 8.62
N CYS A 144 8.14 7.92 9.19
CA CYS A 144 8.82 9.04 9.85
C CYS A 144 9.64 8.56 11.06
N ARG A 145 9.10 7.63 11.87
CA ARG A 145 9.83 7.05 12.99
C ARG A 145 11.07 6.30 12.52
N ASP A 146 10.92 5.42 11.53
CA ASP A 146 12.01 4.61 10.99
C ASP A 146 13.10 5.49 10.33
N ALA A 147 12.69 6.55 9.61
CA ALA A 147 13.59 7.56 9.06
C ALA A 147 14.34 8.33 10.15
N ASN A 148 13.66 8.73 11.22
CA ASN A 148 14.29 9.44 12.35
C ASN A 148 15.28 8.57 13.14
N GLU A 149 15.09 7.24 13.17
CA GLU A 149 16.07 6.33 13.77
C GLU A 149 17.39 6.29 12.99
N LEU A 150 17.32 6.45 11.65
CA LEU A 150 18.49 6.46 10.78
C LEU A 150 19.18 7.83 10.72
N ASN A 151 18.39 8.88 10.66
CA ASN A 151 18.84 10.27 10.60
C ASN A 151 17.92 11.14 11.46
N PRO A 152 18.33 11.43 12.73
CA PRO A 152 17.48 12.18 13.66
C PRO A 152 17.07 13.55 13.14
N ASP A 153 15.76 13.76 12.99
CA ASP A 153 15.13 15.02 12.59
C ASP A 153 13.82 15.22 13.36
N SER A 154 13.78 16.27 14.18
CA SER A 154 12.59 16.60 14.98
C SER A 154 11.37 16.93 14.12
N ALA A 155 11.55 17.43 12.89
CA ALA A 155 10.45 17.72 11.99
C ALA A 155 9.70 16.44 11.57
N LEU A 156 10.40 15.32 11.40
CA LEU A 156 9.78 14.03 11.13
C LEU A 156 8.91 13.55 12.30
N LEU A 157 9.35 13.78 13.53
CA LEU A 157 8.57 13.42 14.72
C LEU A 157 7.34 14.31 14.90
N ASP A 158 7.45 15.62 14.62
CA ASP A 158 6.32 16.55 14.67
C ASP A 158 5.28 16.20 13.59
N GLU A 159 5.73 15.82 12.39
CA GLU A 159 4.89 15.32 11.31
C GLU A 159 4.18 14.03 11.72
N ALA A 160 4.91 13.06 12.28
CA ALA A 160 4.36 11.81 12.78
C ALA A 160 3.28 12.03 13.85
N LEU A 161 3.52 12.93 14.81
CA LEU A 161 2.54 13.28 15.83
C LEU A 161 1.28 13.93 15.24
N THR A 162 1.45 14.82 14.26
CA THR A 162 0.35 15.51 13.60
C THR A 162 -0.55 14.52 12.86
N HIS A 163 0.01 13.67 12.02
CA HIS A 163 -0.75 12.70 11.24
C HIS A 163 -1.27 11.54 12.11
N GLY A 164 -0.52 11.13 13.14
CA GLY A 164 -0.97 10.13 14.09
C GLY A 164 -2.23 10.53 14.85
N ASN A 165 -2.30 11.77 15.33
CA ASN A 165 -3.49 12.29 15.98
C ASN A 165 -4.70 12.34 15.03
N LYS A 166 -4.52 12.82 13.80
CA LYS A 166 -5.59 12.83 12.78
C LYS A 166 -6.08 11.41 12.45
N ALA A 167 -5.16 10.44 12.30
CA ALA A 167 -5.54 9.06 12.05
C ALA A 167 -6.33 8.47 13.24
N LEU A 168 -5.93 8.76 14.48
CA LEU A 168 -6.67 8.33 15.66
C LEU A 168 -8.09 8.91 15.72
N GLU A 169 -8.26 10.20 15.38
CA GLU A 169 -9.57 10.83 15.29
C GLU A 169 -10.43 10.15 14.23
N LEU A 170 -9.87 9.88 13.05
CA LEU A 170 -10.55 9.22 11.94
C LEU A 170 -11.02 7.80 12.30
N PHE A 171 -10.14 6.98 12.87
CA PHE A 171 -10.47 5.59 13.20
C PHE A 171 -11.25 5.43 14.51
N SER A 172 -11.30 6.46 15.37
CA SER A 172 -12.09 6.45 16.61
C SER A 172 -13.53 6.91 16.43
N ALA A 173 -13.91 7.45 15.25
CA ALA A 173 -15.25 7.92 14.98
C ALA A 173 -16.20 6.74 14.70
N PRO A 174 -17.11 6.37 15.63
CA PRO A 174 -17.93 5.17 15.50
C PRO A 174 -18.94 5.21 14.36
N ASP A 175 -19.21 6.37 13.79
CA ASP A 175 -20.24 6.56 12.76
C ASP A 175 -19.74 6.44 11.32
N LEU A 176 -18.43 6.63 11.06
CA LEU A 176 -17.84 6.52 9.72
C LEU A 176 -17.80 5.07 9.22
N TYR A 177 -17.51 4.11 10.10
CA TYR A 177 -17.53 2.67 9.73
C TYR A 177 -18.93 2.09 9.57
N ARG A 178 -19.96 2.65 10.24
CA ARG A 178 -21.35 2.21 10.06
C ARG A 178 -21.94 2.67 8.73
N ALA A 179 -21.58 3.87 8.27
CA ALA A 179 -22.04 4.40 6.99
C ALA A 179 -21.45 3.60 5.80
N ALA A 180 -20.16 3.23 5.86
CA ALA A 180 -19.50 2.45 4.83
C ALA A 180 -19.94 0.96 4.78
N ALA A 181 -20.49 0.42 5.88
CA ALA A 181 -21.01 -0.94 5.93
C ALA A 181 -22.47 -1.07 5.45
N LEU A 182 -23.14 0.06 5.16
CA LEU A 182 -24.55 0.10 4.75
C LEU A 182 -24.75 0.55 3.29
N THR A 183 -23.68 0.80 2.55
CA THR A 183 -23.66 1.09 1.11
C THR A 183 -22.97 -0.03 0.33
#